data_add379089111a148ee6f5d88a86e35a8
#
_entry.id   add379089111a148ee6f5d88a86e35a8
#
_cell.length_a   1.000
_cell.length_b   1.000
_cell.length_c   1.000
_cell.angle_alpha   90.00
_cell.angle_beta   90.00
_cell.angle_gamma   90.00
#
_symmetry.space_group_name_H-M   'P 1'
#
loop_
_entity.id
_entity.type
_entity.pdbx_description
1 polymer ?
#
loop_
_entity_poly.entity_id
_entity_poly.type
_entity_poly.pdbx_seq_one_letter_code
_entity_poly.pdbx_strand_id
1 'polypeptide(L)'
;MKKALFLVASTLAFANENLIEIYTDQTIITQKFSDANSSFSAFVPEGVQSENITINGDCDANAYLKKISEENSPSYIKWKQGVANLNNKLEALNARGRFIEQALVEENKSNDVTKRADEFYKFSLENIEKISAAKSELEALKENEPKSEMAGFLQLDMKFACDLKEVTLSYMDDEVPKTLNEIYADTKNKNILIKQEILLTNPFASEVKNLKLAIYPTRYQKALAPSKFYPWYEESEAEADGYGASKNMLRAAKVAAEVADMRVQRDENEFAKIWKIDGINLAKGESKYITYDTQKMDANFSVFVDFYGSLKAYNVASFKLNDDLTPAKTQFYVNGVSVGSPSEFEMKAKDEPTQLFLGQNELIELKKERLNKFKKSSFLGKDRISEEGYKISVKNNSSKSVDVTLVDRVPVSADEAVKVEIKGFDKKDISKDGKVELKFSLAPKEEFKKEYSYKITKPKI
;
A
#
# COMPACT_ATOMS: atom_id res chain seq x y z
N MET A 1 -29.69 -33.33 44.18
CA MET A 1 -28.30 -32.83 44.00
C MET A 1 -28.35 -31.66 43.00
N LYS A 2 -28.26 -30.42 43.49
CA LYS A 2 -28.21 -29.21 42.65
C LYS A 2 -26.74 -29.10 42.15
N LYS A 3 -26.52 -29.32 40.85
CA LYS A 3 -25.22 -28.98 40.22
C LYS A 3 -25.15 -27.45 40.20
N ALA A 4 -24.32 -26.90 41.09
CA ALA A 4 -23.90 -25.50 40.96
C ALA A 4 -23.00 -25.36 39.72
N LEU A 5 -23.52 -24.71 38.69
CA LEU A 5 -22.73 -24.30 37.54
C LEU A 5 -21.90 -23.09 38.00
N PHE A 6 -20.64 -23.33 38.37
CA PHE A 6 -19.68 -22.25 38.57
C PHE A 6 -19.36 -21.66 37.18
N LEU A 7 -20.03 -20.59 36.82
CA LEU A 7 -19.57 -19.70 35.77
C LEU A 7 -18.30 -19.02 36.29
N VAL A 8 -17.15 -19.53 35.93
CA VAL A 8 -15.89 -18.79 36.10
C VAL A 8 -15.93 -17.69 35.05
N ALA A 9 -16.25 -16.49 35.47
CA ALA A 9 -16.13 -15.31 34.62
C ALA A 9 -14.62 -15.10 34.39
N SER A 10 -14.12 -15.47 33.22
CA SER A 10 -12.75 -15.12 32.81
C SER A 10 -12.65 -13.61 32.71
N THR A 11 -11.69 -13.01 33.40
CA THR A 11 -11.39 -11.59 33.28
C THR A 11 -10.69 -11.33 31.95
N LEU A 12 -11.13 -10.29 31.24
CA LEU A 12 -10.41 -9.79 30.07
C LEU A 12 -9.11 -9.16 30.52
N ALA A 13 -7.98 -9.64 29.99
CA ALA A 13 -6.69 -9.04 30.24
C ALA A 13 -6.22 -8.24 29.02
N PHE A 14 -5.62 -7.09 29.27
CA PHE A 14 -4.97 -6.29 28.26
C PHE A 14 -3.47 -6.49 28.35
N ALA A 15 -2.81 -6.64 27.20
CA ALA A 15 -1.38 -6.82 27.16
C ALA A 15 -0.65 -5.55 27.65
N ASN A 16 0.38 -5.74 28.47
CA ASN A 16 1.22 -4.67 28.99
C ASN A 16 2.26 -4.24 27.96
N GLU A 17 2.64 -5.16 27.07
CA GLU A 17 3.60 -4.92 25.99
C GLU A 17 3.12 -5.64 24.72
N ASN A 18 3.17 -4.92 23.59
CA ASN A 18 2.81 -5.45 22.29
C ASN A 18 3.99 -5.25 21.32
N LEU A 19 4.34 -6.30 20.60
CA LEU A 19 5.38 -6.31 19.58
C LEU A 19 4.82 -6.88 18.28
N ILE A 20 5.10 -6.21 17.17
CA ILE A 20 4.86 -6.73 15.83
C ILE A 20 6.21 -6.90 15.14
N GLU A 21 6.49 -8.10 14.65
CA GLU A 21 7.66 -8.42 13.86
C GLU A 21 7.23 -8.73 12.44
N ILE A 22 7.73 -7.94 11.47
CA ILE A 22 7.35 -8.03 10.07
C ILE A 22 8.51 -8.62 9.29
N TYR A 23 8.26 -9.74 8.65
CA TYR A 23 9.14 -10.42 7.71
C TYR A 23 8.63 -10.25 6.28
N THR A 24 9.41 -10.65 5.27
CA THR A 24 8.98 -10.51 3.87
C THR A 24 7.88 -11.49 3.46
N ASP A 25 7.60 -12.49 4.24
CA ASP A 25 6.64 -13.57 3.98
C ASP A 25 5.56 -13.74 5.05
N GLN A 26 5.69 -13.11 6.20
CA GLN A 26 4.70 -13.18 7.27
C GLN A 26 4.91 -12.13 8.34
N THR A 27 3.92 -11.97 9.21
CA THR A 27 3.95 -11.10 10.40
C THR A 27 3.80 -11.94 11.65
N ILE A 28 4.59 -11.64 12.70
CA ILE A 28 4.44 -12.25 14.02
C ILE A 28 3.98 -11.19 15.00
N ILE A 29 2.92 -11.48 15.72
CA ILE A 29 2.35 -10.57 16.71
C ILE A 29 2.54 -11.21 18.08
N THR A 30 3.18 -10.49 18.99
CA THR A 30 3.47 -10.94 20.35
C THR A 30 2.84 -9.98 21.35
N GLN A 31 2.09 -10.53 22.30
CA GLN A 31 1.45 -9.82 23.40
C GLN A 31 1.95 -10.37 24.73
N LYS A 32 2.41 -9.50 25.63
CA LYS A 32 2.82 -9.89 26.98
C LYS A 32 1.82 -9.38 27.99
N PHE A 33 1.42 -10.27 28.88
CA PHE A 33 0.51 -10.02 29.98
C PHE A 33 1.27 -10.22 31.29
N SER A 34 1.34 -9.19 32.14
CA SER A 34 1.96 -9.27 33.47
C SER A 34 0.88 -9.41 34.53
N ASP A 35 1.22 -10.08 35.64
CA ASP A 35 0.32 -10.31 36.78
C ASP A 35 -1.02 -10.94 36.37
N ALA A 36 -0.96 -11.90 35.44
CA ALA A 36 -2.11 -12.59 34.93
C ALA A 36 -2.67 -13.58 35.93
N ASN A 37 -3.99 -13.56 36.14
CA ASN A 37 -4.67 -14.59 36.90
C ASN A 37 -4.51 -15.95 36.22
N SER A 38 -4.67 -17.03 36.96
CA SER A 38 -4.65 -18.41 36.44
C SER A 38 -5.70 -18.71 35.36
N SER A 39 -6.63 -17.75 35.07
CA SER A 39 -7.60 -17.83 34.01
C SER A 39 -7.91 -16.43 33.47
N PHE A 40 -7.63 -16.20 32.20
CA PHE A 40 -7.99 -14.96 31.51
C PHE A 40 -8.25 -15.19 30.03
N SER A 41 -8.78 -14.18 29.34
CA SER A 41 -9.07 -14.22 27.90
C SER A 41 -8.33 -13.10 27.17
N ALA A 42 -7.81 -13.44 26.00
CA ALA A 42 -7.25 -12.51 25.03
C ALA A 42 -8.03 -12.59 23.72
N PHE A 43 -7.75 -11.65 22.79
CA PHE A 43 -8.36 -11.65 21.47
C PHE A 43 -7.28 -11.85 20.41
N VAL A 44 -7.60 -12.67 19.41
CA VAL A 44 -6.77 -12.89 18.22
C VAL A 44 -7.61 -12.65 16.95
N PRO A 45 -7.04 -12.19 15.83
CA PRO A 45 -7.77 -12.05 14.58
C PRO A 45 -8.43 -13.35 14.12
N GLU A 46 -9.60 -13.28 13.50
CA GLU A 46 -10.38 -14.46 13.07
C GLU A 46 -9.63 -15.34 12.04
N GLY A 47 -8.69 -14.77 11.27
CA GLY A 47 -7.85 -15.48 10.30
C GLY A 47 -6.74 -16.34 10.92
N VAL A 48 -6.42 -16.16 12.20
CA VAL A 48 -5.33 -16.88 12.87
C VAL A 48 -5.74 -18.32 13.18
N GLN A 49 -4.97 -19.27 12.67
CA GLN A 49 -5.20 -20.70 12.92
C GLN A 49 -4.62 -21.11 14.27
N SER A 50 -5.26 -22.07 14.93
CA SER A 50 -4.86 -22.52 16.28
C SER A 50 -3.42 -23.06 16.37
N GLU A 51 -2.95 -23.69 15.30
CA GLU A 51 -1.56 -24.20 15.20
C GLU A 51 -0.50 -23.08 15.10
N ASN A 52 -0.92 -21.88 14.72
CA ASN A 52 -0.05 -20.70 14.62
C ASN A 52 0.00 -19.90 15.94
N ILE A 53 -0.68 -20.37 16.99
CA ILE A 53 -0.71 -19.71 18.29
C ILE A 53 0.26 -20.43 19.24
N THR A 54 1.15 -19.64 19.82
CA THR A 54 2.08 -20.09 20.85
C THR A 54 1.81 -19.34 22.15
N ILE A 55 1.67 -20.09 23.24
CA ILE A 55 1.47 -19.55 24.59
C ILE A 55 2.63 -20.01 25.45
N ASN A 56 3.39 -19.04 25.96
CA ASN A 56 4.51 -19.29 26.88
C ASN A 56 4.20 -18.65 28.23
N GLY A 57 4.33 -19.45 29.29
CA GLY A 57 4.16 -19.05 30.69
C GLY A 57 4.94 -19.99 31.61
N ASP A 58 4.90 -19.71 32.91
CA ASP A 58 5.63 -20.50 33.94
C ASP A 58 5.08 -21.90 34.13
N CYS A 59 3.89 -22.21 33.59
CA CYS A 59 3.26 -23.53 33.69
C CYS A 59 2.36 -23.83 32.49
N ASP A 60 1.94 -25.10 32.37
CA ASP A 60 1.08 -25.57 31.26
C ASP A 60 -0.24 -24.83 31.17
N ALA A 61 -0.63 -24.51 29.96
CA ALA A 61 -1.87 -23.84 29.61
C ALA A 61 -2.86 -24.76 28.89
N ASN A 62 -4.13 -24.69 29.29
CA ASN A 62 -5.23 -25.15 28.45
C ASN A 62 -5.86 -23.92 27.76
N ALA A 63 -5.89 -23.92 26.44
CA ALA A 63 -6.40 -22.80 25.66
C ALA A 63 -7.50 -23.26 24.71
N TYR A 64 -8.54 -22.40 24.57
CA TYR A 64 -9.69 -22.67 23.71
C TYR A 64 -10.05 -21.41 22.92
N LEU A 65 -10.06 -21.52 21.59
CA LEU A 65 -10.58 -20.49 20.70
C LEU A 65 -12.10 -20.63 20.59
N LYS A 66 -12.80 -19.51 20.72
CA LYS A 66 -14.25 -19.47 20.49
C LYS A 66 -14.64 -18.21 19.72
N LYS A 67 -15.69 -18.33 18.90
CA LYS A 67 -16.30 -17.16 18.28
C LYS A 67 -16.95 -16.29 19.35
N ILE A 68 -16.80 -14.99 19.20
CA ILE A 68 -17.47 -14.02 20.07
C ILE A 68 -18.91 -13.93 19.63
N SER A 69 -19.83 -14.28 20.54
CA SER A 69 -21.26 -14.07 20.26
C SER A 69 -21.56 -12.57 20.32
N GLU A 70 -22.01 -12.02 19.19
CA GLU A 70 -22.47 -10.62 19.11
C GLU A 70 -23.56 -10.32 20.14
N GLU A 71 -24.39 -11.31 20.44
CA GLU A 71 -25.49 -11.22 21.40
C GLU A 71 -25.04 -10.90 22.83
N ASN A 72 -23.77 -11.10 23.17
CA ASN A 72 -23.20 -10.87 24.50
C ASN A 72 -22.50 -9.51 24.62
N SER A 73 -22.41 -8.72 23.54
CA SER A 73 -21.83 -7.38 23.65
C SER A 73 -22.76 -6.43 24.42
N PRO A 74 -22.23 -5.58 25.31
CA PRO A 74 -23.06 -4.62 26.08
C PRO A 74 -23.88 -3.68 25.18
N SER A 75 -23.33 -3.28 24.05
CA SER A 75 -24.02 -2.44 23.05
C SER A 75 -25.18 -3.19 22.38
N TYR A 76 -25.00 -4.45 22.02
CA TYR A 76 -26.06 -5.28 21.43
C TYR A 76 -27.17 -5.59 22.45
N ILE A 77 -26.81 -5.93 23.70
CA ILE A 77 -27.79 -6.15 24.77
C ILE A 77 -28.67 -4.91 24.99
N LYS A 78 -28.06 -3.72 25.07
CA LYS A 78 -28.75 -2.44 25.21
C LYS A 78 -29.68 -2.15 24.03
N TRP A 79 -29.20 -2.40 22.81
CA TRP A 79 -29.97 -2.27 21.58
C TRP A 79 -31.20 -3.22 21.58
N LYS A 80 -30.98 -4.50 21.87
CA LYS A 80 -32.04 -5.52 21.96
C LYS A 80 -33.10 -5.17 22.99
N GLN A 81 -32.69 -4.64 24.16
CA GLN A 81 -33.61 -4.12 25.17
C GLN A 81 -34.40 -2.90 24.66
N GLY A 82 -33.74 -1.98 23.95
CA GLY A 82 -34.40 -0.83 23.32
C GLY A 82 -35.45 -1.27 22.30
N VAL A 83 -35.14 -2.21 21.41
CA VAL A 83 -36.10 -2.78 20.46
C VAL A 83 -37.28 -3.44 21.17
N ALA A 84 -37.03 -4.24 22.20
CA ALA A 84 -38.07 -4.91 22.98
C ALA A 84 -38.98 -3.87 23.67
N ASN A 85 -38.44 -2.82 24.29
CA ASN A 85 -39.21 -1.77 24.95
C ASN A 85 -40.09 -1.01 23.96
N LEU A 86 -39.61 -0.69 22.78
CA LEU A 86 -40.40 -0.02 21.74
C LEU A 86 -41.52 -0.90 21.19
N ASN A 87 -41.28 -2.20 21.00
CA ASN A 87 -42.30 -3.15 20.62
C ASN A 87 -43.39 -3.24 21.70
N ASN A 88 -43.01 -3.36 22.97
CA ASN A 88 -43.98 -3.35 24.10
C ASN A 88 -44.78 -2.06 24.14
N LYS A 89 -44.15 -0.90 23.92
CA LYS A 89 -44.82 0.42 23.84
C LYS A 89 -45.81 0.46 22.68
N LEU A 90 -45.50 -0.06 21.52
CA LEU A 90 -46.42 -0.16 20.38
C LEU A 90 -47.58 -1.09 20.65
N GLU A 91 -47.33 -2.21 21.29
CA GLU A 91 -48.41 -3.15 21.70
C GLU A 91 -49.39 -2.52 22.70
N ALA A 92 -48.85 -1.80 23.68
CA ALA A 92 -49.67 -1.05 24.66
C ALA A 92 -50.49 0.07 23.99
N LEU A 93 -49.90 0.82 23.03
CA LEU A 93 -50.61 1.87 22.28
C LEU A 93 -51.71 1.28 21.39
N ASN A 94 -51.47 0.14 20.74
CA ASN A 94 -52.47 -0.57 19.96
C ASN A 94 -53.61 -1.12 20.84
N ALA A 95 -53.29 -1.64 22.04
CA ALA A 95 -54.30 -2.07 23.01
C ALA A 95 -55.13 -0.90 23.51
N ARG A 96 -54.50 0.25 23.77
CA ARG A 96 -55.19 1.51 24.12
C ARG A 96 -56.15 1.94 23.01
N GLY A 97 -55.75 1.87 21.74
CA GLY A 97 -56.60 2.18 20.58
C GLY A 97 -57.86 1.29 20.54
N ARG A 98 -57.69 0.01 20.70
CA ARG A 98 -58.81 -0.96 20.76
C ARG A 98 -59.76 -0.68 21.93
N PHE A 99 -59.23 -0.37 23.10
CA PHE A 99 -60.03 -0.01 24.28
C PHE A 99 -60.84 1.27 24.03
N ILE A 100 -60.27 2.30 23.43
CA ILE A 100 -60.96 3.55 23.08
C ILE A 100 -62.10 3.25 22.07
N GLU A 101 -61.90 2.40 21.08
CA GLU A 101 -62.93 1.97 20.11
C GLU A 101 -64.08 1.23 20.81
N GLN A 102 -63.76 0.28 21.70
CA GLN A 102 -64.77 -0.50 22.45
C GLN A 102 -65.58 0.36 23.43
N ALA A 103 -64.92 1.26 24.15
CA ALA A 103 -65.62 2.14 25.12
C ALA A 103 -66.67 3.04 24.45
N LEU A 104 -66.52 3.37 23.19
CA LEU A 104 -67.49 4.14 22.43
C LEU A 104 -68.71 3.32 22.03
N VAL A 105 -68.54 2.03 21.77
CA VAL A 105 -69.64 1.15 21.37
C VAL A 105 -70.53 0.82 22.53
N GLU A 106 -69.98 0.67 23.75
CA GLU A 106 -70.72 0.24 24.93
C GLU A 106 -71.56 1.32 25.62
N GLU A 107 -71.14 2.63 25.54
CA GLU A 107 -71.81 3.73 26.27
C GLU A 107 -72.88 4.51 25.47
N ASN A 108 -73.66 3.86 24.64
CA ASN A 108 -74.64 4.46 23.73
C ASN A 108 -75.84 5.15 24.43
N LYS A 109 -75.76 5.54 25.69
CA LYS A 109 -76.91 6.05 26.54
C LYS A 109 -76.83 7.55 26.98
N SER A 110 -75.92 8.35 26.44
CA SER A 110 -75.79 9.77 26.87
C SER A 110 -76.17 10.75 25.76
N ASN A 111 -76.83 11.87 26.16
CA ASN A 111 -77.45 12.86 25.29
C ASN A 111 -76.51 13.85 24.57
N ASP A 112 -75.22 13.70 24.67
CA ASP A 112 -74.26 14.62 24.02
C ASP A 112 -73.27 13.85 23.07
N VAL A 113 -73.83 13.42 21.95
CA VAL A 113 -73.09 12.64 20.95
C VAL A 113 -71.93 13.43 20.28
N THR A 114 -72.11 14.75 20.10
CA THR A 114 -71.15 15.59 19.41
C THR A 114 -69.90 15.79 20.30
N LYS A 115 -70.04 16.11 21.56
CA LYS A 115 -68.90 16.27 22.46
C LYS A 115 -68.10 15.01 22.63
N ARG A 116 -68.70 13.86 22.63
CA ARG A 116 -68.04 12.54 22.66
C ARG A 116 -67.29 12.22 21.37
N ALA A 117 -67.89 12.53 20.24
CA ALA A 117 -67.23 12.38 18.96
C ALA A 117 -65.96 13.22 18.88
N ASP A 118 -65.98 14.45 19.36
CA ASP A 118 -64.81 15.34 19.41
C ASP A 118 -63.73 14.83 20.40
N GLU A 119 -64.10 14.37 21.56
CA GLU A 119 -63.19 13.77 22.54
C GLU A 119 -62.55 12.49 21.98
N PHE A 120 -63.31 11.61 21.33
CA PHE A 120 -62.82 10.42 20.68
C PHE A 120 -61.85 10.77 19.57
N TYR A 121 -62.22 11.69 18.69
CA TYR A 121 -61.34 12.14 17.62
C TYR A 121 -59.99 12.61 18.17
N LYS A 122 -60.02 13.44 19.20
CA LYS A 122 -58.81 13.96 19.86
C LYS A 122 -57.94 12.83 20.44
N PHE A 123 -58.53 11.88 21.18
CA PHE A 123 -57.80 10.76 21.77
C PHE A 123 -57.27 9.78 20.69
N SER A 124 -58.04 9.56 19.62
CA SER A 124 -57.62 8.70 18.51
C SER A 124 -56.47 9.34 17.74
N LEU A 125 -56.53 10.63 17.45
CA LEU A 125 -55.46 11.37 16.78
C LEU A 125 -54.17 11.33 17.61
N GLU A 126 -54.24 11.63 18.90
CA GLU A 126 -53.11 11.56 19.83
C GLU A 126 -52.50 10.15 19.87
N ASN A 127 -53.33 9.11 19.86
CA ASN A 127 -52.84 7.72 19.87
C ASN A 127 -52.16 7.32 18.55
N ILE A 128 -52.71 7.76 17.41
CA ILE A 128 -52.12 7.55 16.09
C ILE A 128 -50.76 8.26 15.98
N GLU A 129 -50.65 9.49 16.45
CA GLU A 129 -49.38 10.24 16.47
C GLU A 129 -48.33 9.50 17.32
N LYS A 130 -48.70 9.01 18.52
CA LYS A 130 -47.79 8.22 19.37
C LYS A 130 -47.35 6.90 18.74
N ILE A 131 -48.26 6.22 18.03
CA ILE A 131 -47.95 4.99 17.30
C ILE A 131 -46.97 5.30 16.14
N SER A 132 -47.22 6.37 15.39
CA SER A 132 -46.34 6.79 14.29
C SER A 132 -44.96 7.13 14.80
N ALA A 133 -44.85 7.93 15.84
CA ALA A 133 -43.58 8.27 16.47
C ALA A 133 -42.82 7.04 16.98
N ALA A 134 -43.49 6.11 17.66
CA ALA A 134 -42.89 4.90 18.19
C ALA A 134 -42.44 3.95 17.06
N LYS A 135 -43.15 3.90 15.91
CA LYS A 135 -42.73 3.15 14.72
C LYS A 135 -41.47 3.72 14.09
N SER A 136 -41.44 5.05 13.88
CA SER A 136 -40.26 5.72 13.34
C SER A 136 -39.03 5.53 14.24
N GLU A 137 -39.21 5.61 15.56
CA GLU A 137 -38.15 5.39 16.56
C GLU A 137 -37.63 3.92 16.49
N LEU A 138 -38.55 2.96 16.32
CA LEU A 138 -38.21 1.55 16.19
C LEU A 138 -37.46 1.26 14.89
N GLU A 139 -37.89 1.84 13.76
CA GLU A 139 -37.19 1.69 12.46
C GLU A 139 -35.77 2.29 12.52
N ALA A 140 -35.66 3.52 13.05
CA ALA A 140 -34.35 4.14 13.23
C ALA A 140 -33.42 3.33 14.15
N LEU A 141 -33.99 2.74 15.22
CA LEU A 141 -33.21 1.88 16.12
C LEU A 141 -32.77 0.57 15.42
N LYS A 142 -33.61 -0.03 14.56
CA LYS A 142 -33.27 -1.25 13.80
C LYS A 142 -32.24 -0.99 12.73
N GLU A 143 -32.30 0.15 12.04
CA GLU A 143 -31.27 0.55 11.06
C GLU A 143 -29.89 0.75 11.70
N ASN A 144 -29.86 1.13 12.98
CA ASN A 144 -28.65 1.35 13.77
C ASN A 144 -28.33 0.14 14.66
N GLU A 145 -28.50 -1.08 14.16
CA GLU A 145 -28.04 -2.28 14.86
C GLU A 145 -26.54 -2.21 15.09
N PRO A 146 -26.07 -2.27 16.36
CA PRO A 146 -24.66 -2.16 16.63
C PRO A 146 -23.92 -3.35 16.07
N LYS A 147 -22.97 -3.07 15.17
CA LYS A 147 -21.98 -4.07 14.75
C LYS A 147 -21.15 -4.44 15.96
N SER A 148 -20.84 -5.72 16.09
CA SER A 148 -20.00 -6.18 17.19
C SER A 148 -18.68 -5.40 17.20
N GLU A 149 -18.36 -4.79 18.33
CA GLU A 149 -17.07 -4.12 18.52
C GLU A 149 -15.90 -5.09 18.36
N MET A 150 -16.18 -6.40 18.44
CA MET A 150 -15.21 -7.49 18.32
C MET A 150 -15.34 -8.26 16.99
N ALA A 151 -16.04 -7.70 16.00
CA ALA A 151 -16.11 -8.31 14.67
C ALA A 151 -14.70 -8.51 14.07
N GLY A 152 -14.42 -9.68 13.53
CA GLY A 152 -13.11 -10.05 13.00
C GLY A 152 -12.12 -10.60 14.04
N PHE A 153 -12.57 -10.82 15.30
CA PHE A 153 -11.72 -11.43 16.33
C PHE A 153 -12.35 -12.70 16.92
N LEU A 154 -11.48 -13.63 17.33
CA LEU A 154 -11.81 -14.76 18.16
C LEU A 154 -11.38 -14.49 19.59
N GLN A 155 -12.11 -15.01 20.58
CA GLN A 155 -11.70 -15.00 21.96
C GLN A 155 -10.91 -16.25 22.27
N LEU A 156 -9.70 -16.07 22.77
CA LEU A 156 -8.82 -17.11 23.27
C LEU A 156 -8.92 -17.17 24.81
N ASP A 157 -9.64 -18.16 25.31
CA ASP A 157 -9.71 -18.42 26.75
C ASP A 157 -8.53 -19.30 27.17
N MET A 158 -7.75 -18.83 28.12
CA MET A 158 -6.58 -19.51 28.67
C MET A 158 -6.79 -19.86 30.13
N LYS A 159 -6.42 -21.07 30.51
CA LYS A 159 -6.42 -21.53 31.89
C LYS A 159 -5.11 -22.20 32.20
N PHE A 160 -4.45 -21.74 33.21
CA PHE A 160 -3.14 -22.22 33.69
C PHE A 160 -3.27 -23.01 34.97
N ALA A 161 -2.31 -23.91 35.20
CA ALA A 161 -2.24 -24.73 36.41
C ALA A 161 -1.71 -23.96 37.64
N CYS A 162 -1.15 -22.76 37.43
CA CYS A 162 -0.56 -21.94 38.50
C CYS A 162 -0.89 -20.45 38.25
N ASP A 163 -0.64 -19.60 39.24
CA ASP A 163 -0.63 -18.16 39.09
C ASP A 163 0.64 -17.72 38.34
N LEU A 164 0.47 -16.82 37.40
CA LEU A 164 1.50 -16.43 36.44
C LEU A 164 2.01 -15.02 36.73
N LYS A 165 3.33 -14.86 36.70
CA LYS A 165 3.93 -13.52 36.69
C LYS A 165 3.88 -12.88 35.32
N GLU A 166 4.14 -13.67 34.29
CA GLU A 166 4.13 -13.22 32.91
C GLU A 166 3.60 -14.32 31.98
N VAL A 167 2.80 -13.93 30.99
CA VAL A 167 2.38 -14.79 29.88
C VAL A 167 2.68 -14.08 28.57
N THR A 168 3.30 -14.79 27.66
CA THR A 168 3.52 -14.35 26.29
C THR A 168 2.62 -15.13 25.35
N LEU A 169 1.75 -14.42 24.63
CA LEU A 169 0.94 -14.93 23.54
C LEU A 169 1.56 -14.46 22.24
N SER A 170 1.95 -15.38 21.36
CA SER A 170 2.46 -15.08 20.04
C SER A 170 1.63 -15.80 18.99
N TYR A 171 1.36 -15.14 17.87
CA TYR A 171 0.67 -15.75 16.72
C TYR A 171 1.22 -15.22 15.40
N MET A 172 1.13 -16.08 14.39
CA MET A 172 1.55 -15.75 13.03
C MET A 172 0.34 -15.30 12.19
N ASP A 173 0.57 -14.27 11.40
CA ASP A 173 -0.37 -13.77 10.40
C ASP A 173 0.31 -13.78 9.03
N ASP A 174 -0.32 -14.42 8.06
CA ASP A 174 0.19 -14.50 6.69
C ASP A 174 0.05 -13.16 5.93
N GLU A 175 -0.68 -12.19 6.50
CA GLU A 175 -0.80 -10.86 5.93
C GLU A 175 0.46 -10.04 6.24
N VAL A 176 1.20 -9.70 5.18
CA VAL A 176 2.37 -8.81 5.27
C VAL A 176 1.94 -7.38 4.99
N PRO A 177 2.21 -6.43 5.89
CA PRO A 177 1.90 -5.02 5.68
C PRO A 177 2.54 -4.45 4.41
N LYS A 178 1.81 -3.58 3.71
CA LYS A 178 2.28 -2.97 2.46
C LYS A 178 3.40 -1.98 2.72
N THR A 179 4.49 -2.14 2.00
CA THR A 179 5.61 -1.20 2.01
C THR A 179 5.54 -0.20 0.86
N LEU A 180 6.07 1.01 1.08
CA LEU A 180 6.11 2.09 0.11
C LEU A 180 7.47 2.79 0.18
N ASN A 181 8.09 3.04 -0.97
CA ASN A 181 9.22 3.95 -1.10
C ASN A 181 8.72 5.28 -1.68
N GLU A 182 8.94 6.37 -0.97
CA GLU A 182 8.70 7.72 -1.48
C GLU A 182 10.04 8.39 -1.78
N ILE A 183 10.23 8.81 -3.03
CA ILE A 183 11.46 9.46 -3.50
C ILE A 183 11.15 10.92 -3.83
N TYR A 184 11.76 11.83 -3.11
CA TYR A 184 11.61 13.27 -3.25
C TYR A 184 12.87 13.87 -3.88
N ALA A 185 12.73 14.41 -5.09
CA ALA A 185 13.78 15.11 -5.80
C ALA A 185 13.65 16.62 -5.57
N ASP A 186 14.64 17.22 -4.94
CA ASP A 186 14.78 18.68 -4.76
C ASP A 186 15.81 19.22 -5.76
N THR A 187 15.34 19.74 -6.86
CA THR A 187 16.22 20.27 -7.92
C THR A 187 16.90 21.56 -7.54
N LYS A 188 16.36 22.32 -6.57
CA LYS A 188 16.93 23.57 -6.10
C LYS A 188 18.15 23.31 -5.19
N ASN A 189 17.99 22.40 -4.24
CA ASN A 189 19.03 22.05 -3.27
C ASN A 189 19.89 20.87 -3.75
N LYS A 190 19.65 20.35 -4.96
CA LYS A 190 20.39 19.26 -5.59
C LYS A 190 20.51 18.02 -4.71
N ASN A 191 19.40 17.59 -4.15
CA ASN A 191 19.38 16.38 -3.33
C ASN A 191 18.17 15.50 -3.63
N ILE A 192 18.29 14.24 -3.24
CA ILE A 192 17.24 13.24 -3.20
C ILE A 192 17.02 12.85 -1.74
N LEU A 193 15.76 12.82 -1.33
CA LEU A 193 15.33 12.23 -0.07
C LEU A 193 14.49 10.99 -0.39
N ILE A 194 14.86 9.85 0.17
CA ILE A 194 14.11 8.60 0.06
C ILE A 194 13.55 8.28 1.44
N LYS A 195 12.25 8.04 1.53
CA LYS A 195 11.59 7.52 2.72
C LYS A 195 11.08 6.12 2.43
N GLN A 196 11.36 5.19 3.33
CA GLN A 196 10.80 3.86 3.33
C GLN A 196 9.71 3.78 4.39
N GLU A 197 8.50 3.45 3.98
CA GLU A 197 7.32 3.46 4.82
C GLU A 197 6.60 2.10 4.79
N ILE A 198 5.93 1.79 5.87
CA ILE A 198 5.07 0.62 5.99
C ILE A 198 3.68 1.03 6.44
N LEU A 199 2.65 0.49 5.81
CA LEU A 199 1.25 0.71 6.22
C LEU A 199 0.90 -0.31 7.31
N LEU A 200 0.94 0.13 8.55
CA LEU A 200 0.59 -0.70 9.70
C LEU A 200 -0.87 -0.48 10.07
N THR A 201 -1.64 -1.57 10.08
CA THR A 201 -3.02 -1.60 10.60
C THR A 201 -2.99 -2.20 11.99
N ASN A 202 -3.74 -1.59 12.92
CA ASN A 202 -3.85 -2.13 14.28
C ASN A 202 -4.47 -3.55 14.25
N PRO A 203 -3.71 -4.62 14.56
CA PRO A 203 -4.22 -5.98 14.54
C PRO A 203 -4.90 -6.39 15.86
N PHE A 204 -5.02 -5.47 16.82
CA PHE A 204 -5.57 -5.75 18.13
C PHE A 204 -7.05 -5.34 18.22
N ALA A 205 -7.79 -6.01 19.08
CA ALA A 205 -9.20 -5.75 19.32
C ALA A 205 -9.49 -4.40 20.02
N SER A 206 -8.45 -3.69 20.48
CA SER A 206 -8.54 -2.41 21.18
C SER A 206 -7.48 -1.41 20.69
N GLU A 207 -7.56 -0.18 21.17
CA GLU A 207 -6.47 0.78 21.05
C GLU A 207 -5.17 0.17 21.64
N VAL A 208 -4.04 0.40 20.97
CA VAL A 208 -2.71 0.02 21.44
C VAL A 208 -1.85 1.26 21.64
N LYS A 209 -1.13 1.30 22.76
CA LYS A 209 -0.16 2.35 23.10
C LYS A 209 1.23 1.75 23.27
N ASN A 210 2.23 2.53 22.88
CA ASN A 210 3.65 2.11 22.98
C ASN A 210 3.93 0.77 22.27
N LEU A 211 3.24 0.52 21.16
CA LEU A 211 3.50 -0.65 20.33
C LEU A 211 4.95 -0.62 19.83
N LYS A 212 5.62 -1.75 19.94
CA LYS A 212 6.96 -1.98 19.37
C LYS A 212 6.82 -2.65 18.01
N LEU A 213 7.60 -2.20 17.04
CA LEU A 213 7.64 -2.73 15.69
C LEU A 213 9.09 -3.12 15.35
N ALA A 214 9.29 -4.33 14.83
CA ALA A 214 10.55 -4.76 14.26
C ALA A 214 10.36 -5.19 12.82
N ILE A 215 11.17 -4.65 11.89
CA ILE A 215 11.08 -4.95 10.46
C ILE A 215 12.34 -5.70 10.04
N TYR A 216 12.14 -6.88 9.47
CA TYR A 216 13.19 -7.79 8.98
C TYR A 216 13.12 -7.86 7.45
N PRO A 217 14.16 -7.48 6.69
CA PRO A 217 14.16 -7.56 5.22
C PRO A 217 14.44 -8.99 4.73
N THR A 218 14.11 -9.99 5.52
CA THR A 218 14.36 -11.40 5.26
C THR A 218 13.09 -12.21 5.52
N ARG A 219 13.02 -13.41 4.97
CA ARG A 219 11.98 -14.38 5.32
C ARG A 219 12.15 -14.88 6.76
N TYR A 220 11.05 -15.20 7.40
CA TYR A 220 11.04 -15.82 8.72
C TYR A 220 11.62 -17.24 8.67
N GLN A 221 11.10 -18.04 7.74
CA GLN A 221 11.63 -19.39 7.51
C GLN A 221 12.81 -19.31 6.54
N LYS A 222 14.02 -19.38 7.09
CA LYS A 222 15.25 -19.47 6.30
C LYS A 222 15.59 -20.95 6.07
N ALA A 223 16.02 -21.28 4.86
CA ALA A 223 16.67 -22.56 4.64
C ALA A 223 17.96 -22.58 5.45
N LEU A 224 18.07 -23.53 6.40
CA LEU A 224 19.24 -23.66 7.27
C LEU A 224 20.47 -24.23 6.54
N ALA A 225 20.26 -24.79 5.33
CA ALA A 225 21.32 -25.34 4.49
C ALA A 225 21.04 -25.01 3.01
N PRO A 226 22.07 -24.89 2.19
CA PRO A 226 21.89 -24.74 0.74
C PRO A 226 21.16 -25.96 0.18
N SER A 227 20.42 -25.76 -0.93
CA SER A 227 19.85 -26.88 -1.69
C SER A 227 20.95 -27.80 -2.19
N LYS A 228 20.63 -29.11 -2.29
CA LYS A 228 21.58 -30.07 -2.87
C LYS A 228 21.95 -29.62 -4.27
N PHE A 229 23.25 -29.72 -4.60
CA PHE A 229 23.72 -29.46 -5.96
C PHE A 229 23.12 -30.49 -6.91
N TYR A 230 22.48 -30.01 -7.98
CA TYR A 230 22.02 -30.82 -9.11
C TYR A 230 22.79 -30.36 -10.34
N PRO A 231 23.43 -31.29 -11.10
CA PRO A 231 24.10 -30.93 -12.35
C PRO A 231 23.08 -30.43 -13.38
N TRP A 232 23.45 -29.37 -14.10
CA TRP A 232 22.67 -28.86 -15.23
C TRP A 232 23.02 -29.69 -16.48
N TYR A 233 22.02 -30.36 -17.04
CA TYR A 233 22.12 -31.00 -18.33
C TYR A 233 21.44 -30.10 -19.36
N GLU A 234 22.18 -29.67 -20.40
CA GLU A 234 21.55 -28.97 -21.54
C GLU A 234 20.78 -30.02 -22.36
N GLU A 235 19.48 -29.86 -22.43
CA GLU A 235 18.63 -30.55 -23.39
C GLU A 235 18.34 -29.62 -24.59
N SER A 236 18.33 -30.18 -25.81
CA SER A 236 18.02 -29.45 -27.04
C SER A 236 16.61 -28.85 -26.99
N GLU A 237 16.49 -27.59 -27.46
CA GLU A 237 15.26 -26.77 -27.42
C GLU A 237 14.01 -27.52 -27.94
N ALA A 238 13.03 -27.65 -27.07
CA ALA A 238 11.62 -27.88 -27.42
C ALA A 238 10.81 -26.75 -26.79
N GLU A 239 9.95 -26.17 -27.61
CA GLU A 239 9.17 -24.95 -27.47
C GLU A 239 8.50 -24.75 -26.10
N ALA A 240 8.65 -23.56 -25.53
CA ALA A 240 7.91 -23.11 -24.34
C ALA A 240 6.85 -22.07 -24.73
N ASP A 241 5.59 -22.47 -24.59
CA ASP A 241 4.41 -21.60 -24.72
C ASP A 241 4.19 -20.79 -23.44
N GLY A 242 3.80 -19.51 -23.65
CA GLY A 242 3.74 -18.51 -22.61
C GLY A 242 2.44 -18.48 -21.79
N TYR A 243 2.55 -17.90 -20.61
CA TYR A 243 1.40 -17.43 -19.82
C TYR A 243 1.55 -15.96 -19.47
N GLY A 244 0.50 -15.21 -19.77
CA GLY A 244 0.39 -13.77 -19.52
C GLY A 244 -0.07 -13.42 -18.12
N ALA A 245 0.44 -12.33 -17.60
CA ALA A 245 0.07 -11.74 -16.30
C ALA A 245 -0.97 -10.63 -16.44
N SER A 246 -1.95 -10.64 -15.57
CA SER A 246 -3.03 -9.65 -15.46
C SER A 246 -2.68 -8.54 -14.47
N LYS A 247 -2.98 -7.28 -14.89
CA LYS A 247 -2.79 -6.07 -14.06
C LYS A 247 -4.09 -5.69 -13.36
N ASN A 248 -4.04 -5.41 -12.07
CA ASN A 248 -5.07 -4.62 -11.39
C ASN A 248 -4.44 -3.49 -10.57
N MET A 249 -4.83 -2.25 -10.90
CA MET A 249 -4.48 -1.04 -10.16
C MET A 249 -5.60 -0.66 -9.19
N LEU A 250 -5.24 -0.37 -7.95
CA LEU A 250 -6.12 0.31 -6.99
C LEU A 250 -5.43 1.59 -6.49
N ARG A 251 -6.17 2.70 -6.55
CA ARG A 251 -5.76 4.02 -6.05
C ARG A 251 -6.07 4.14 -4.56
N ALA A 252 -5.10 4.57 -3.76
CA ALA A 252 -5.31 4.97 -2.36
C ALA A 252 -5.15 6.49 -2.20
N ALA A 253 -6.05 7.09 -1.40
CA ALA A 253 -6.04 8.50 -1.06
C ALA A 253 -5.10 8.76 0.13
N LYS A 254 -4.41 9.91 0.10
CA LYS A 254 -3.40 10.33 1.08
C LYS A 254 -4.05 11.11 2.23
N VAL A 255 -3.84 10.67 3.46
CA VAL A 255 -4.13 11.43 4.68
C VAL A 255 -2.79 11.85 5.29
N ALA A 256 -2.59 13.15 5.49
CA ALA A 256 -1.41 13.68 6.16
C ALA A 256 -1.53 13.43 7.67
N ALA A 257 -0.55 12.74 8.25
CA ALA A 257 -0.47 12.45 9.69
C ALA A 257 0.62 13.29 10.37
N GLU A 258 0.30 13.84 11.53
CA GLU A 258 1.24 14.50 12.44
C GLU A 258 2.29 13.51 12.94
N VAL A 259 3.54 13.95 12.94
CA VAL A 259 4.69 13.16 13.39
C VAL A 259 4.72 13.21 14.92
N ALA A 260 4.25 12.16 15.57
CA ALA A 260 4.57 11.92 16.98
C ALA A 260 6.05 11.48 17.09
N ASP A 261 6.66 11.74 18.24
CA ASP A 261 8.08 11.50 18.53
C ASP A 261 8.39 9.97 18.56
N MET A 262 8.49 9.37 17.37
CA MET A 262 8.84 7.97 17.20
C MET A 262 10.36 7.81 17.16
N ARG A 263 10.89 6.97 18.03
CA ARG A 263 12.32 6.63 18.02
C ARG A 263 12.55 5.44 17.10
N VAL A 264 13.20 5.69 15.97
CA VAL A 264 13.68 4.64 15.06
C VAL A 264 15.11 4.28 15.46
N GLN A 265 15.33 3.02 15.81
CA GLN A 265 16.66 2.46 16.02
C GLN A 265 16.95 1.45 14.91
N ARG A 266 18.15 1.54 14.37
CA ARG A 266 18.65 0.58 13.39
C ARG A 266 19.67 -0.33 14.07
N ASP A 267 19.37 -1.62 14.15
CA ASP A 267 20.27 -2.65 14.61
C ASP A 267 20.84 -3.42 13.42
N GLU A 268 22.12 -3.58 13.39
CA GLU A 268 22.83 -4.40 12.42
C GLU A 268 23.47 -5.57 13.19
N ASN A 269 22.94 -6.78 12.98
CA ASN A 269 23.60 -7.99 13.46
C ASN A 269 24.31 -8.71 12.31
N GLU A 270 25.10 -9.75 12.60
CA GLU A 270 25.88 -10.50 11.61
C GLU A 270 25.01 -11.14 10.49
N PHE A 271 23.68 -11.21 10.68
CA PHE A 271 22.77 -11.92 9.78
C PHE A 271 21.77 -11.05 9.07
N ALA A 272 21.41 -9.87 9.60
CA ALA A 272 20.40 -9.01 9.00
C ALA A 272 20.42 -7.57 9.57
N LYS A 273 19.98 -6.61 8.76
CA LYS A 273 19.59 -5.26 9.20
C LYS A 273 18.18 -5.35 9.76
N ILE A 274 17.95 -4.77 10.93
CA ILE A 274 16.65 -4.78 11.60
C ILE A 274 16.31 -3.34 11.95
N TRP A 275 15.13 -2.88 11.56
CA TRP A 275 14.60 -1.59 12.02
C TRP A 275 13.68 -1.84 13.20
N LYS A 276 13.96 -1.20 14.34
CA LYS A 276 13.15 -1.24 15.56
C LYS A 276 12.54 0.13 15.81
N ILE A 277 11.25 0.17 16.02
CA ILE A 277 10.48 1.39 16.22
C ILE A 277 9.63 1.21 17.46
N ASP A 278 9.77 2.12 18.40
CA ASP A 278 9.02 2.13 19.65
C ASP A 278 8.05 3.32 19.70
N GLY A 279 7.05 3.23 20.55
CA GLY A 279 6.14 4.34 20.85
C GLY A 279 5.05 4.55 19.81
N ILE A 280 4.72 3.53 19.02
CA ILE A 280 3.60 3.60 18.06
C ILE A 280 2.27 3.52 18.80
N ASN A 281 1.39 4.48 18.55
CA ASN A 281 0.02 4.49 19.07
C ASN A 281 -0.96 4.34 17.91
N LEU A 282 -1.88 3.39 18.02
CA LEU A 282 -2.91 3.12 17.02
C LEU A 282 -4.27 2.93 17.71
N ALA A 283 -5.27 3.67 17.26
CA ALA A 283 -6.65 3.40 17.64
C ALA A 283 -7.11 2.06 17.07
N LYS A 284 -8.20 1.52 17.58
CA LYS A 284 -8.77 0.28 17.06
C LYS A 284 -9.12 0.42 15.57
N GLY A 285 -8.61 -0.51 14.75
CA GLY A 285 -8.81 -0.54 13.30
C GLY A 285 -8.13 0.59 12.53
N GLU A 286 -7.29 1.41 13.19
CA GLU A 286 -6.52 2.45 12.53
C GLU A 286 -5.42 1.85 11.66
N SER A 287 -5.23 2.44 10.46
CA SER A 287 -4.11 2.17 9.58
C SER A 287 -3.27 3.43 9.43
N LYS A 288 -1.96 3.31 9.63
CA LYS A 288 -1.03 4.44 9.61
C LYS A 288 0.24 4.08 8.86
N TYR A 289 0.75 5.01 8.04
CA TYR A 289 2.09 4.88 7.49
C TYR A 289 3.13 5.19 8.55
N ILE A 290 4.06 4.26 8.73
CA ILE A 290 5.21 4.38 9.64
C ILE A 290 6.48 4.46 8.80
N THR A 291 7.17 5.58 8.86
CA THR A 291 8.49 5.72 8.23
C THR A 291 9.52 4.98 9.08
N TYR A 292 10.17 3.96 8.49
CA TYR A 292 11.17 3.16 9.20
C TYR A 292 12.60 3.40 8.74
N ASP A 293 12.79 3.98 7.54
CA ASP A 293 14.11 4.40 7.06
C ASP A 293 14.02 5.70 6.26
N THR A 294 15.08 6.50 6.32
CA THR A 294 15.19 7.74 5.58
C THR A 294 16.62 7.94 5.12
N GLN A 295 16.82 8.10 3.80
CA GLN A 295 18.12 8.37 3.21
C GLN A 295 18.07 9.72 2.50
N LYS A 296 19.06 10.57 2.78
CA LYS A 296 19.27 11.83 2.06
C LYS A 296 20.64 11.82 1.41
N MET A 297 20.69 12.14 0.12
CA MET A 297 21.92 12.14 -0.66
C MET A 297 21.97 13.28 -1.66
N ASP A 298 23.17 13.69 -2.03
CA ASP A 298 23.39 14.64 -3.10
C ASP A 298 23.06 14.02 -4.45
N ALA A 299 22.49 14.82 -5.36
CA ALA A 299 22.12 14.39 -6.69
C ALA A 299 22.49 15.41 -7.76
N ASN A 300 22.90 14.90 -8.91
CA ASN A 300 23.09 15.69 -10.11
C ASN A 300 21.83 15.61 -10.98
N PHE A 301 21.29 16.76 -11.35
CA PHE A 301 20.13 16.85 -12.22
C PHE A 301 20.56 17.22 -13.64
N SER A 302 20.06 16.49 -14.61
CA SER A 302 20.34 16.67 -16.04
C SER A 302 19.10 16.40 -16.87
N VAL A 303 19.21 16.61 -18.16
CA VAL A 303 18.16 16.29 -19.14
C VAL A 303 18.64 15.17 -20.04
N PHE A 304 17.89 14.11 -20.13
CA PHE A 304 18.06 13.05 -21.12
C PHE A 304 17.18 13.35 -22.34
N VAL A 305 17.78 13.35 -23.52
CA VAL A 305 17.09 13.60 -24.78
C VAL A 305 17.10 12.33 -25.62
N ASP A 306 15.88 11.83 -25.91
CA ASP A 306 15.67 10.62 -26.70
C ASP A 306 15.30 10.98 -28.14
N PHE A 307 16.27 10.88 -29.08
CA PHE A 307 16.05 11.04 -30.51
C PHE A 307 15.77 9.73 -31.25
N TYR A 308 16.00 8.60 -30.63
CA TYR A 308 15.84 7.29 -31.29
C TYR A 308 14.44 6.66 -31.08
N GLY A 309 13.77 6.97 -29.99
CA GLY A 309 12.50 6.34 -29.63
C GLY A 309 11.31 7.32 -29.62
N SER A 310 11.25 8.16 -28.60
CA SER A 310 10.05 8.97 -28.33
C SER A 310 10.09 10.40 -28.86
N LEU A 311 11.26 10.90 -29.27
CA LEU A 311 11.52 12.32 -29.55
C LEU A 311 11.10 13.23 -28.40
N LYS A 312 11.51 12.87 -27.18
CA LYS A 312 11.16 13.56 -25.94
C LYS A 312 12.39 13.84 -25.09
N ALA A 313 12.29 14.88 -24.26
CA ALA A 313 13.25 15.17 -23.23
C ALA A 313 12.72 14.76 -21.87
N TYR A 314 13.58 14.23 -21.00
CA TYR A 314 13.24 13.76 -19.66
C TYR A 314 14.17 14.38 -18.64
N ASN A 315 13.61 14.78 -17.49
CA ASN A 315 14.43 15.14 -16.33
C ASN A 315 15.03 13.87 -15.72
N VAL A 316 16.30 13.93 -15.37
CA VAL A 316 17.04 12.81 -14.77
C VAL A 316 17.77 13.29 -13.52
N ALA A 317 17.65 12.52 -12.46
CA ALA A 317 18.50 12.63 -11.28
C ALA A 317 19.51 11.48 -11.28
N SER A 318 20.79 11.80 -11.04
CA SER A 318 21.87 10.81 -10.88
C SER A 318 22.45 10.94 -9.48
N PHE A 319 22.48 9.86 -8.73
CA PHE A 319 22.93 9.80 -7.35
C PHE A 319 23.49 8.42 -7.01
N LYS A 320 24.00 8.25 -5.81
CA LYS A 320 24.37 6.95 -5.23
C LYS A 320 23.58 6.76 -3.95
N LEU A 321 23.08 5.55 -3.73
CA LEU A 321 22.41 5.19 -2.50
C LEU A 321 23.41 5.13 -1.35
N ASN A 322 23.05 5.66 -0.20
CA ASN A 322 23.85 5.54 1.02
C ASN A 322 23.74 4.13 1.61
N ASP A 323 22.62 3.46 1.34
CA ASP A 323 22.34 2.09 1.77
C ASP A 323 21.35 1.42 0.81
N ASP A 324 21.29 0.09 0.88
CA ASP A 324 20.34 -0.70 0.10
C ASP A 324 18.90 -0.33 0.45
N LEU A 325 18.02 -0.33 -0.55
CA LEU A 325 16.60 -0.11 -0.35
C LEU A 325 15.86 -1.45 -0.29
N THR A 326 14.90 -1.55 0.61
CA THR A 326 13.96 -2.67 0.61
C THR A 326 13.03 -2.55 -0.61
N PRO A 327 12.85 -3.62 -1.42
CA PRO A 327 11.91 -3.62 -2.53
C PRO A 327 10.49 -3.27 -2.09
N ALA A 328 9.92 -2.24 -2.69
CA ALA A 328 8.57 -1.76 -2.37
C ALA A 328 7.98 -1.00 -3.56
N LYS A 329 6.66 -0.79 -3.55
CA LYS A 329 6.03 0.14 -4.47
C LYS A 329 6.67 1.52 -4.32
N THR A 330 7.12 2.11 -5.43
CA THR A 330 7.85 3.38 -5.38
C THR A 330 7.02 4.52 -5.99
N GLN A 331 7.00 5.67 -5.33
CA GLN A 331 6.33 6.88 -5.77
C GLN A 331 7.32 8.05 -5.79
N PHE A 332 7.26 8.87 -6.86
CA PHE A 332 8.19 9.97 -7.08
C PHE A 332 7.53 11.33 -6.92
N TYR A 333 8.29 12.24 -6.33
CA TYR A 333 7.92 13.65 -6.16
C TYR A 333 9.08 14.53 -6.64
N VAL A 334 8.78 15.56 -7.41
CA VAL A 334 9.75 16.57 -7.85
C VAL A 334 9.33 17.93 -7.31
N ASN A 335 10.15 18.56 -6.50
CA ASN A 335 9.86 19.84 -5.84
C ASN A 335 8.47 19.85 -5.15
N GLY A 336 8.10 18.76 -4.51
CA GLY A 336 6.82 18.58 -3.82
C GLY A 336 5.62 18.19 -4.68
N VAL A 337 5.78 18.06 -6.00
CA VAL A 337 4.72 17.62 -6.92
C VAL A 337 4.89 16.15 -7.25
N SER A 338 3.82 15.35 -7.10
CA SER A 338 3.82 13.94 -7.49
C SER A 338 3.94 13.82 -9.01
N VAL A 339 4.92 13.04 -9.47
CA VAL A 339 5.13 12.73 -10.90
C VAL A 339 4.76 11.30 -11.26
N GLY A 340 4.25 10.54 -10.29
CA GLY A 340 3.75 9.18 -10.48
C GLY A 340 4.69 8.09 -10.00
N SER A 341 4.35 6.85 -10.37
CA SER A 341 5.16 5.66 -10.08
C SER A 341 5.68 5.12 -11.40
N PRO A 342 6.99 5.08 -11.64
CA PRO A 342 7.53 4.48 -12.84
C PRO A 342 7.28 2.96 -12.84
N SER A 343 6.98 2.41 -14.00
CA SER A 343 6.79 0.97 -14.18
C SER A 343 8.09 0.17 -14.02
N GLU A 344 9.22 0.83 -14.19
CA GLU A 344 10.55 0.21 -14.26
C GLU A 344 11.54 1.06 -13.45
N PHE A 345 11.48 0.95 -12.12
CA PHE A 345 12.54 1.45 -11.26
C PHE A 345 13.38 0.26 -10.79
N GLU A 346 14.57 0.13 -11.39
CA GLU A 346 15.55 -0.84 -10.94
C GLU A 346 16.32 -0.28 -9.75
N MET A 347 16.19 -0.95 -8.61
CA MET A 347 16.96 -0.59 -7.42
C MET A 347 18.39 -1.04 -7.58
N LYS A 348 19.30 -0.10 -7.40
CA LYS A 348 20.73 -0.37 -7.35
C LYS A 348 21.16 -0.65 -5.92
N ALA A 349 22.25 -1.37 -5.78
CA ALA A 349 22.89 -1.59 -4.48
C ALA A 349 23.52 -0.31 -3.96
N LYS A 350 23.87 -0.32 -2.69
CA LYS A 350 24.65 0.74 -2.03
C LYS A 350 25.86 1.14 -2.87
N ASP A 351 26.13 2.44 -2.95
CA ASP A 351 27.25 3.05 -3.68
C ASP A 351 27.25 2.88 -5.20
N GLU A 352 26.29 2.14 -5.78
CA GLU A 352 26.14 2.05 -7.22
C GLU A 352 25.52 3.33 -7.82
N PRO A 353 25.98 3.78 -9.00
CA PRO A 353 25.38 4.89 -9.70
C PRO A 353 23.94 4.58 -10.09
N THR A 354 23.00 5.36 -9.58
CA THR A 354 21.57 5.24 -9.86
C THR A 354 21.11 6.41 -10.72
N GLN A 355 20.34 6.12 -11.78
CA GLN A 355 19.66 7.14 -12.58
C GLN A 355 18.15 7.00 -12.43
N LEU A 356 17.50 8.12 -12.15
CA LEU A 356 16.07 8.19 -11.95
C LEU A 356 15.46 9.17 -12.96
N PHE A 357 14.54 8.68 -13.80
CA PHE A 357 13.75 9.52 -14.69
C PHE A 357 12.58 10.14 -13.93
N LEU A 358 12.53 11.47 -13.94
CA LEU A 358 11.59 12.28 -13.16
C LEU A 358 10.44 12.86 -14.00
N GLY A 359 10.19 12.25 -15.16
CA GLY A 359 9.15 12.69 -16.09
C GLY A 359 9.67 13.58 -17.22
N GLN A 360 8.77 13.87 -18.15
CA GLN A 360 9.07 14.65 -19.36
C GLN A 360 9.38 16.11 -19.02
N ASN A 361 10.35 16.70 -19.73
CA ASN A 361 10.72 18.11 -19.63
C ASN A 361 10.17 18.90 -20.83
N GLU A 362 9.06 19.59 -20.64
CA GLU A 362 8.37 20.37 -21.67
C GLU A 362 9.12 21.69 -22.05
N LEU A 363 10.14 22.06 -21.28
CA LEU A 363 10.93 23.28 -21.55
C LEU A 363 12.09 23.03 -22.52
N ILE A 364 12.31 21.78 -22.92
CA ILE A 364 13.33 21.41 -23.89
C ILE A 364 12.61 21.06 -25.20
N GLU A 365 12.82 21.90 -26.19
CA GLU A 365 12.26 21.71 -27.54
C GLU A 365 13.21 20.86 -28.37
N LEU A 366 12.68 19.82 -29.02
CA LEU A 366 13.43 18.90 -29.88
C LEU A 366 12.91 18.94 -31.31
N LYS A 367 13.83 18.94 -32.27
CA LYS A 367 13.49 18.78 -33.70
C LYS A 367 14.42 17.78 -34.36
N LYS A 368 13.89 16.89 -35.19
CA LYS A 368 14.64 15.98 -36.06
C LYS A 368 14.09 16.09 -37.47
N GLU A 369 14.87 16.64 -38.37
CA GLU A 369 14.50 16.90 -39.75
C GLU A 369 15.33 16.04 -40.71
N ARG A 370 14.69 15.39 -41.66
CA ARG A 370 15.39 14.63 -42.70
C ARG A 370 15.94 15.56 -43.75
N LEU A 371 17.20 15.46 -44.09
CA LEU A 371 17.87 16.28 -45.09
C LEU A 371 17.67 15.71 -46.49
N ASN A 372 16.97 16.39 -47.36
CA ASN A 372 16.67 15.93 -48.74
C ASN A 372 17.91 15.71 -49.57
N LYS A 373 19.01 16.46 -49.33
CA LYS A 373 20.32 16.28 -50.01
C LYS A 373 20.93 14.88 -49.88
N PHE A 374 20.53 14.12 -48.83
CA PHE A 374 21.02 12.77 -48.58
C PHE A 374 20.00 11.67 -48.91
N LYS A 375 18.79 12.02 -49.37
CA LYS A 375 17.78 11.02 -49.80
C LYS A 375 18.12 10.46 -51.15
N LYS A 376 19.11 9.53 -51.18
CA LYS A 376 19.57 8.86 -52.41
C LYS A 376 19.46 7.34 -52.24
N SER A 377 18.93 6.70 -53.26
CA SER A 377 19.01 5.28 -53.45
C SER A 377 19.49 5.04 -54.86
N SER A 378 20.61 4.37 -55.00
CA SER A 378 21.19 4.06 -56.28
C SER A 378 21.74 2.63 -56.33
N PHE A 379 21.90 2.16 -57.55
CA PHE A 379 22.53 0.85 -57.78
C PHE A 379 23.88 1.09 -58.46
N LEU A 380 24.94 0.52 -57.92
CA LEU A 380 26.26 0.55 -58.50
C LEU A 380 26.74 -0.89 -58.66
N GLY A 381 26.74 -1.38 -59.92
CA GLY A 381 27.16 -2.78 -60.21
C GLY A 381 26.25 -3.79 -59.46
N LYS A 382 26.88 -4.59 -58.60
CA LYS A 382 26.22 -5.64 -57.77
C LYS A 382 25.71 -5.12 -56.42
N ASP A 383 25.87 -3.82 -56.11
CA ASP A 383 25.53 -3.26 -54.81
C ASP A 383 24.32 -2.31 -54.87
N ARG A 384 23.55 -2.34 -53.80
CA ARG A 384 22.52 -1.35 -53.49
C ARG A 384 23.07 -0.37 -52.45
N ILE A 385 23.02 0.91 -52.82
CA ILE A 385 23.48 2.02 -51.95
C ILE A 385 22.28 2.82 -51.50
N SER A 386 22.16 3.05 -50.19
CA SER A 386 21.21 3.97 -49.63
C SER A 386 21.91 5.00 -48.72
N GLU A 387 21.53 6.26 -48.87
CA GLU A 387 22.10 7.35 -48.08
C GLU A 387 20.95 8.17 -47.44
N GLU A 388 21.09 8.43 -46.15
CA GLU A 388 20.15 9.28 -45.38
C GLU A 388 20.93 10.28 -44.53
N GLY A 389 20.31 11.43 -44.28
CA GLY A 389 20.87 12.44 -43.40
C GLY A 389 19.78 13.14 -42.59
N TYR A 390 20.18 13.60 -41.46
CA TYR A 390 19.29 14.26 -40.49
C TYR A 390 19.96 15.50 -39.91
N LYS A 391 19.12 16.48 -39.56
CA LYS A 391 19.48 17.62 -38.74
C LYS A 391 18.69 17.51 -37.46
N ILE A 392 19.38 17.47 -36.34
CA ILE A 392 18.81 17.48 -35.00
C ILE A 392 19.04 18.82 -34.32
N SER A 393 18.07 19.27 -33.54
CA SER A 393 18.24 20.42 -32.67
C SER A 393 17.62 20.18 -31.30
N VAL A 394 18.29 20.73 -30.28
CA VAL A 394 17.87 20.74 -28.89
C VAL A 394 17.91 22.18 -28.41
N LYS A 395 16.78 22.75 -28.01
CA LYS A 395 16.69 24.13 -27.54
C LYS A 395 16.23 24.18 -26.09
N ASN A 396 16.97 24.88 -25.26
CA ASN A 396 16.61 25.13 -23.87
C ASN A 396 15.71 26.37 -23.78
N ASN A 397 14.41 26.20 -23.59
CA ASN A 397 13.46 27.29 -23.40
C ASN A 397 13.32 27.71 -21.93
N SER A 398 14.03 27.06 -20.98
CA SER A 398 14.01 27.42 -19.58
C SER A 398 14.83 28.68 -19.27
N SER A 399 14.76 29.13 -18.01
CA SER A 399 15.53 30.27 -17.48
C SER A 399 16.84 29.85 -16.82
N LYS A 400 17.20 28.54 -16.82
CA LYS A 400 18.40 28.00 -16.20
C LYS A 400 19.22 27.22 -17.20
N SER A 401 20.54 27.15 -16.99
CA SER A 401 21.39 26.23 -17.73
C SER A 401 21.06 24.79 -17.37
N VAL A 402 21.14 23.90 -18.36
CA VAL A 402 20.87 22.47 -18.19
C VAL A 402 21.98 21.65 -18.81
N ASP A 403 22.40 20.58 -18.13
CA ASP A 403 23.28 19.57 -18.70
C ASP A 403 22.43 18.56 -19.46
N VAL A 404 22.82 18.26 -20.68
CA VAL A 404 22.08 17.41 -21.63
C VAL A 404 22.89 16.18 -21.97
N THR A 405 22.27 15.00 -21.84
CA THR A 405 22.71 13.76 -22.45
C THR A 405 21.76 13.42 -23.60
N LEU A 406 22.23 13.63 -24.83
CA LEU A 406 21.49 13.30 -26.04
C LEU A 406 21.82 11.89 -26.48
N VAL A 407 20.79 11.08 -26.73
CA VAL A 407 20.93 9.74 -27.26
C VAL A 407 20.16 9.61 -28.58
N ASP A 408 20.84 9.15 -29.61
CA ASP A 408 20.27 8.78 -30.92
C ASP A 408 20.84 7.43 -31.35
N ARG A 409 20.46 6.93 -32.50
CA ARG A 409 21.00 5.70 -33.09
C ARG A 409 21.36 5.90 -34.54
N VAL A 410 22.41 5.20 -34.92
CA VAL A 410 22.85 5.06 -36.34
C VAL A 410 22.89 3.57 -36.70
N PRO A 411 22.72 3.23 -37.98
CA PRO A 411 22.79 1.83 -38.40
C PRO A 411 24.20 1.27 -38.18
N VAL A 412 24.25 0.01 -37.79
CA VAL A 412 25.46 -0.83 -37.70
C VAL A 412 25.18 -2.15 -38.43
N SER A 413 26.20 -2.90 -38.74
CA SER A 413 26.06 -4.23 -39.32
C SER A 413 27.01 -5.22 -38.66
N ALA A 414 26.51 -6.42 -38.38
CA ALA A 414 27.30 -7.60 -38.02
C ALA A 414 27.73 -8.41 -39.26
N ASP A 415 27.14 -8.13 -40.44
CA ASP A 415 27.46 -8.78 -41.71
C ASP A 415 28.60 -8.03 -42.42
N GLU A 416 29.70 -8.69 -42.67
CA GLU A 416 30.88 -8.13 -43.34
C GLU A 416 30.60 -7.68 -44.79
N ALA A 417 29.58 -8.24 -45.44
CA ALA A 417 29.16 -7.84 -46.77
C ALA A 417 28.40 -6.48 -46.79
N VAL A 418 27.94 -6.01 -45.62
CA VAL A 418 27.23 -4.75 -45.49
C VAL A 418 28.13 -3.67 -44.87
N LYS A 419 28.43 -2.64 -45.65
CA LYS A 419 29.28 -1.51 -45.22
C LYS A 419 28.42 -0.33 -44.80
N VAL A 420 28.69 0.19 -43.59
CA VAL A 420 28.05 1.39 -43.07
C VAL A 420 29.07 2.48 -42.86
N GLU A 421 28.89 3.62 -43.50
CA GLU A 421 29.69 4.83 -43.34
C GLU A 421 28.87 5.91 -42.65
N ILE A 422 29.39 6.44 -41.52
CA ILE A 422 28.69 7.47 -40.73
C ILE A 422 29.51 8.75 -40.79
N LYS A 423 28.84 9.89 -41.00
CA LYS A 423 29.42 11.25 -40.99
C LYS A 423 28.66 12.15 -40.05
N GLY A 424 29.36 13.09 -39.41
CA GLY A 424 28.78 14.07 -38.52
C GLY A 424 28.86 13.72 -37.04
N PHE A 425 29.20 12.51 -36.66
CA PHE A 425 29.55 12.10 -35.30
C PHE A 425 31.01 11.66 -35.20
N ASP A 426 31.64 11.87 -34.09
CA ASP A 426 32.95 11.33 -33.78
C ASP A 426 32.83 9.83 -33.45
N LYS A 427 33.86 9.04 -33.80
CA LYS A 427 33.84 7.59 -33.50
C LYS A 427 33.68 7.28 -32.02
N LYS A 428 34.20 8.14 -31.14
CA LYS A 428 34.09 8.00 -29.67
C LYS A 428 32.64 8.17 -29.14
N ASP A 429 31.81 8.88 -29.90
CA ASP A 429 30.42 9.16 -29.53
C ASP A 429 29.46 8.06 -29.98
N ILE A 430 29.98 7.05 -30.72
CA ILE A 430 29.21 5.93 -31.28
C ILE A 430 29.67 4.62 -30.65
N SER A 431 28.77 3.93 -29.98
CA SER A 431 29.06 2.58 -29.45
C SER A 431 29.01 1.48 -30.53
N LYS A 432 29.44 0.29 -30.19
CA LYS A 432 29.48 -0.86 -31.12
C LYS A 432 28.09 -1.27 -31.63
N ASP A 433 27.05 -1.03 -30.85
CA ASP A 433 25.65 -1.31 -31.18
C ASP A 433 24.94 -0.13 -31.88
N GLY A 434 25.69 0.92 -32.25
CA GLY A 434 25.15 2.07 -32.98
C GLY A 434 24.47 3.12 -32.15
N LYS A 435 24.54 3.04 -30.83
CA LYS A 435 24.06 4.11 -29.92
C LYS A 435 25.00 5.31 -30.06
N VAL A 436 24.43 6.48 -30.34
CA VAL A 436 25.11 7.78 -30.30
C VAL A 436 24.82 8.45 -29.00
N GLU A 437 25.83 8.87 -28.24
CA GLU A 437 25.68 9.60 -26.98
C GLU A 437 26.52 10.88 -27.00
N LEU A 438 25.86 12.04 -26.85
CA LEU A 438 26.49 13.34 -26.76
C LEU A 438 26.16 14.00 -25.43
N LYS A 439 27.17 14.54 -24.74
CA LYS A 439 27.01 15.30 -23.49
C LYS A 439 27.46 16.75 -23.69
N PHE A 440 26.58 17.68 -23.35
CA PHE A 440 26.84 19.12 -23.45
C PHE A 440 25.93 19.90 -22.52
N SER A 441 26.26 21.17 -22.25
CA SER A 441 25.43 22.08 -21.46
C SER A 441 24.78 23.10 -22.38
N LEU A 442 23.56 23.50 -22.07
CA LEU A 442 22.82 24.57 -22.76
C LEU A 442 22.50 25.69 -21.80
N ALA A 443 22.95 26.89 -22.11
CA ALA A 443 22.52 28.10 -21.41
C ALA A 443 21.01 28.40 -21.64
N PRO A 444 20.40 29.29 -20.85
CA PRO A 444 19.02 29.74 -21.10
C PRO A 444 18.85 30.25 -22.54
N LYS A 445 17.81 29.75 -23.24
CA LYS A 445 17.46 30.08 -24.63
C LYS A 445 18.46 29.61 -25.69
N GLU A 446 19.53 28.92 -25.31
CA GLU A 446 20.48 28.37 -26.23
C GLU A 446 19.93 27.17 -27.01
N GLU A 447 20.41 27.00 -28.24
CA GLU A 447 20.05 25.92 -29.13
C GLU A 447 21.29 25.20 -29.65
N PHE A 448 21.37 23.89 -29.42
CA PHE A 448 22.33 22.99 -30.03
C PHE A 448 21.80 22.47 -31.36
N LYS A 449 22.65 22.44 -32.41
CA LYS A 449 22.32 21.90 -33.73
C LYS A 449 23.42 20.98 -34.22
N LYS A 450 23.02 19.85 -34.80
CA LYS A 450 23.98 18.94 -35.44
C LYS A 450 23.36 18.30 -36.68
N GLU A 451 24.17 18.21 -37.76
CA GLU A 451 23.83 17.44 -38.95
C GLU A 451 24.65 16.16 -38.97
N TYR A 452 24.03 15.06 -39.34
CA TYR A 452 24.70 13.81 -39.58
C TYR A 452 24.08 13.04 -40.75
N SER A 453 24.83 12.12 -41.32
CA SER A 453 24.36 11.24 -42.38
C SER A 453 25.00 9.86 -42.25
N TYR A 454 24.35 8.88 -42.86
CA TYR A 454 24.90 7.55 -43.01
C TYR A 454 24.65 7.02 -44.43
N LYS A 455 25.59 6.20 -44.89
CA LYS A 455 25.53 5.50 -46.18
C LYS A 455 25.63 4.01 -45.92
N ILE A 456 24.66 3.26 -46.41
CA ILE A 456 24.63 1.80 -46.34
C ILE A 456 24.85 1.24 -47.72
N THR A 457 25.86 0.39 -47.87
CA THR A 457 26.16 -0.36 -49.07
C THR A 457 25.99 -1.84 -48.80
N LYS A 458 25.08 -2.50 -49.51
CA LYS A 458 24.81 -3.94 -49.36
C LYS A 458 24.69 -4.64 -50.70
N PRO A 459 25.09 -5.93 -50.79
CA PRO A 459 24.90 -6.72 -52.00
C PRO A 459 23.46 -6.76 -52.46
N LYS A 460 23.21 -6.88 -53.75
CA LYS A 460 21.88 -7.25 -54.29
C LYS A 460 21.63 -8.71 -53.96
N ILE A 461 20.46 -8.97 -53.42
CA ILE A 461 19.91 -10.32 -53.31
C ILE A 461 19.45 -10.75 -54.70
#